data_613849e50a2026f5e081b542a665184f
#
_entry.id   613849e50a2026f5e081b542a665184f
#
_cell.length_a   1.000
_cell.length_b   1.000
_cell.length_c   1.000
_cell.angle_alpha   90.00
_cell.angle_beta   90.00
_cell.angle_gamma   90.00
#
_symmetry.space_group_name_H-M   'P 1'
#
loop_
_entity.id
_entity.type
_entity.pdbx_description
1 polymer ?
#
loop_
_entity_poly.entity_id
_entity_poly.type
_entity_poly.pdbx_seq_one_letter_code
_entity_poly.pdbx_strand_id
1 'polypeptide(L)'
;MIRRATIGDASRIAEISIFTKRINYRSIFHDDKVSFGKMQVYPLAKEYIDNPEKLEGIWVYEDEFVKGFINLDGTGIRELYVDSFFENQGIGGKLVDFAIENYNSNHLWVLEKNIKARRFYGRYGFADTGNRRLENGTAEYIVELKR
;
A
#
# COMPACT_ATOMS: atom_id res chain seq x y z
N MET A 1 -5.11 -16.73 2.89
CA MET A 1 -3.83 -17.08 3.55
C MET A 1 -2.81 -15.96 3.30
N ILE A 2 -2.07 -15.60 4.33
CA ILE A 2 -1.01 -14.57 4.19
C ILE A 2 0.34 -15.30 4.13
N ARG A 3 1.14 -14.97 3.13
CA ARG A 3 2.47 -15.56 2.92
C ARG A 3 3.46 -14.52 2.38
N ARG A 4 4.76 -14.82 2.44
CA ARG A 4 5.77 -13.95 1.83
C ARG A 4 5.59 -13.87 0.32
N ALA A 5 5.83 -12.68 -0.24
CA ALA A 5 5.87 -12.50 -1.68
C ALA A 5 7.10 -13.22 -2.29
N THR A 6 6.94 -13.68 -3.51
CA THR A 6 8.01 -14.25 -4.33
C THR A 6 8.12 -13.51 -5.65
N ILE A 7 9.19 -13.77 -6.41
CA ILE A 7 9.35 -13.17 -7.76
C ILE A 7 8.16 -13.50 -8.66
N GLY A 8 7.55 -14.68 -8.48
CA GLY A 8 6.35 -15.05 -9.24
C GLY A 8 5.14 -14.14 -8.99
N ASP A 9 5.13 -13.40 -7.88
CA ASP A 9 4.06 -12.46 -7.55
C ASP A 9 4.28 -11.05 -8.10
N ALA A 10 5.46 -10.77 -8.69
CA ALA A 10 5.85 -9.42 -9.08
C ALA A 10 4.82 -8.71 -9.98
N SER A 11 4.33 -9.40 -11.00
CA SER A 11 3.34 -8.85 -11.93
C SER A 11 2.03 -8.52 -11.22
N ARG A 12 1.56 -9.41 -10.36
CA ARG A 12 0.30 -9.23 -9.65
C ARG A 12 0.39 -8.13 -8.60
N ILE A 13 1.49 -8.06 -7.86
CA ILE A 13 1.76 -6.97 -6.90
C ILE A 13 1.77 -5.64 -7.64
N ALA A 14 2.49 -5.55 -8.76
CA ALA A 14 2.55 -4.33 -9.57
C ALA A 14 1.16 -3.93 -10.09
N GLU A 15 0.36 -4.88 -10.57
CA GLU A 15 -1.00 -4.64 -11.03
C GLU A 15 -1.87 -4.06 -9.92
N ILE A 16 -1.90 -4.70 -8.76
CA ILE A 16 -2.69 -4.24 -7.61
C ILE A 16 -2.23 -2.84 -7.18
N SER A 17 -0.93 -2.62 -7.07
CA SER A 17 -0.36 -1.32 -6.67
C SER A 17 -0.79 -0.21 -7.63
N ILE A 18 -0.54 -0.39 -8.93
CA ILE A 18 -0.78 0.66 -9.93
C ILE A 18 -2.27 0.95 -10.11
N PHE A 19 -3.10 -0.09 -10.25
CA PHE A 19 -4.54 0.12 -10.43
C PHE A 19 -5.19 0.75 -9.20
N THR A 20 -4.80 0.33 -7.99
CA THR A 20 -5.31 0.91 -6.75
C THR A 20 -4.90 2.38 -6.60
N LYS A 21 -3.65 2.71 -6.92
CA LYS A 21 -3.17 4.10 -6.90
C LYS A 21 -3.92 4.98 -7.90
N ARG A 22 -4.17 4.48 -9.11
CA ARG A 22 -4.96 5.23 -10.10
C ARG A 22 -6.36 5.54 -9.61
N ILE A 23 -7.03 4.55 -9.03
CA ILE A 23 -8.39 4.72 -8.50
C ILE A 23 -8.41 5.72 -7.33
N ASN A 24 -7.48 5.60 -6.39
CA ASN A 24 -7.51 6.38 -5.15
C ASN A 24 -6.85 7.76 -5.28
N TYR A 25 -5.86 7.91 -6.16
CA TYR A 25 -5.00 9.10 -6.16
C TYR A 25 -5.21 10.04 -7.34
N ARG A 26 -5.86 9.59 -8.41
CA ARG A 26 -6.13 10.45 -9.57
C ARG A 26 -6.89 11.72 -9.17
N SER A 27 -7.90 11.60 -8.33
CA SER A 27 -8.69 12.71 -7.83
C SER A 27 -7.94 13.61 -6.84
N ILE A 28 -6.83 13.12 -6.26
CA ILE A 28 -5.99 13.86 -5.33
C ILE A 28 -4.91 14.62 -6.09
N PHE A 29 -4.15 13.95 -6.95
CA PHE A 29 -3.04 14.55 -7.69
C PHE A 29 -3.51 15.44 -8.84
N HIS A 30 -4.65 15.14 -9.47
CA HIS A 30 -5.18 15.85 -10.65
C HIS A 30 -4.15 15.97 -11.78
N ASP A 31 -3.30 14.96 -11.95
CA ASP A 31 -2.25 14.92 -12.94
C ASP A 31 -2.20 13.55 -13.63
N ASP A 32 -2.78 13.48 -14.82
CA ASP A 32 -2.82 12.24 -15.59
C ASP A 32 -1.44 11.79 -16.09
N LYS A 33 -0.47 12.70 -16.19
CA LYS A 33 0.91 12.33 -16.48
C LYS A 33 1.52 11.51 -15.37
N VAL A 34 1.17 11.81 -14.10
CA VAL A 34 1.54 10.98 -12.95
C VAL A 34 0.79 9.67 -12.99
N SER A 35 -0.55 9.72 -13.07
CA SER A 35 -1.41 8.53 -12.95
C SER A 35 -1.22 7.52 -14.08
N PHE A 36 -0.95 7.96 -15.30
CA PHE A 36 -0.88 7.10 -16.49
C PHE A 36 0.47 7.14 -17.21
N GLY A 37 1.31 8.12 -16.92
CA GLY A 37 2.64 8.25 -17.53
C GLY A 37 3.74 7.69 -16.65
N LYS A 38 3.79 8.08 -15.37
CA LYS A 38 4.83 7.64 -14.42
C LYS A 38 4.48 6.35 -13.72
N MET A 39 3.21 6.13 -13.39
CA MET A 39 2.75 4.91 -12.75
C MET A 39 2.32 3.89 -13.81
N GLN A 40 3.14 2.87 -14.04
CA GLN A 40 2.86 1.81 -15.01
C GLN A 40 3.18 0.43 -14.44
N VAL A 41 2.36 -0.56 -14.79
CA VAL A 41 2.45 -1.93 -14.27
C VAL A 41 3.75 -2.61 -14.66
N TYR A 42 4.08 -2.62 -15.96
CA TYR A 42 5.26 -3.37 -16.43
C TYR A 42 6.59 -2.85 -15.85
N PRO A 43 6.86 -1.54 -15.85
CA PRO A 43 8.09 -1.03 -15.24
C PRO A 43 8.21 -1.38 -13.75
N LEU A 44 7.09 -1.33 -13.00
CA LEU A 44 7.11 -1.70 -11.58
C LEU A 44 7.35 -3.20 -11.38
N ALA A 45 6.69 -4.05 -12.16
CA ALA A 45 6.93 -5.50 -12.11
C ALA A 45 8.40 -5.83 -12.42
N LYS A 46 8.96 -5.19 -13.44
CA LYS A 46 10.35 -5.35 -13.82
C LYS A 46 11.30 -4.91 -12.69
N GLU A 47 10.97 -3.83 -12.01
CA GLU A 47 11.75 -3.36 -10.86
C GLU A 47 11.85 -4.42 -9.77
N TYR A 48 10.75 -5.11 -9.45
CA TYR A 48 10.74 -6.20 -8.48
C TYR A 48 11.53 -7.42 -8.97
N ILE A 49 11.46 -7.74 -10.25
CA ILE A 49 12.18 -8.87 -10.84
C ILE A 49 13.69 -8.61 -10.85
N ASP A 50 14.09 -7.41 -11.23
CA ASP A 50 15.50 -7.01 -11.29
C ASP A 50 16.11 -6.76 -9.90
N ASN A 51 15.28 -6.43 -8.91
CA ASN A 51 15.69 -6.13 -7.54
C ASN A 51 14.82 -6.92 -6.54
N PRO A 52 15.03 -8.26 -6.43
CA PRO A 52 14.19 -9.11 -5.59
C PRO A 52 14.18 -8.73 -4.11
N GLU A 53 15.21 -8.03 -3.64
CA GLU A 53 15.30 -7.53 -2.27
C GLU A 53 14.16 -6.58 -1.92
N LYS A 54 13.55 -5.94 -2.91
CA LYS A 54 12.37 -5.07 -2.71
C LYS A 54 11.11 -5.85 -2.32
N LEU A 55 11.10 -7.17 -2.53
CA LEU A 55 10.00 -8.04 -2.13
C LEU A 55 10.10 -8.53 -0.69
N GLU A 56 11.24 -8.36 -0.03
CA GLU A 56 11.50 -8.94 1.31
C GLU A 56 10.52 -8.46 2.38
N GLY A 57 10.06 -7.22 2.29
CA GLY A 57 9.08 -6.66 3.21
C GLY A 57 7.63 -6.92 2.82
N ILE A 58 7.38 -7.60 1.71
CA ILE A 58 6.03 -7.75 1.16
C ILE A 58 5.42 -9.10 1.55
N TRP A 59 4.20 -9.04 2.07
CA TRP A 59 3.36 -10.18 2.39
C TRP A 59 2.09 -10.07 1.56
N VAL A 60 1.70 -11.17 0.93
CA VAL A 60 0.52 -11.22 0.07
C VAL A 60 -0.61 -11.97 0.76
N TYR A 61 -1.85 -11.53 0.50
CA TYR A 61 -3.05 -12.28 0.84
C TYR A 61 -3.48 -13.07 -0.39
N GLU A 62 -3.45 -14.41 -0.27
CA GLU A 62 -3.80 -15.32 -1.35
C GLU A 62 -5.01 -16.16 -0.97
N ASP A 63 -5.98 -16.20 -1.87
CA ASP A 63 -7.16 -17.07 -1.84
C ASP A 63 -7.48 -17.40 -3.30
N GLU A 64 -7.01 -18.58 -3.75
CA GLU A 64 -6.93 -19.00 -5.16
C GLU A 64 -5.90 -18.20 -5.96
N PHE A 65 -5.85 -16.90 -5.79
CA PHE A 65 -4.85 -15.98 -6.35
C PHE A 65 -4.63 -14.83 -5.38
N VAL A 66 -3.61 -14.03 -5.63
CA VAL A 66 -3.28 -12.89 -4.77
C VAL A 66 -4.32 -11.78 -4.96
N LYS A 67 -4.92 -11.34 -3.86
CA LYS A 67 -5.98 -10.31 -3.83
C LYS A 67 -5.55 -9.01 -3.16
N GLY A 68 -4.44 -9.01 -2.45
CA GLY A 68 -3.91 -7.84 -1.77
C GLY A 68 -2.53 -8.10 -1.23
N PHE A 69 -1.85 -7.04 -0.78
CA PHE A 69 -0.53 -7.16 -0.16
C PHE A 69 -0.27 -6.03 0.83
N ILE A 70 0.66 -6.28 1.73
CA ILE A 70 1.21 -5.28 2.64
C ILE A 70 2.73 -5.27 2.53
N ASN A 71 3.32 -4.08 2.51
CA ASN A 71 4.76 -3.88 2.48
C ASN A 71 5.20 -3.25 3.80
N LEU A 72 6.05 -3.95 4.53
CA LEU A 72 6.50 -3.57 5.87
C LEU A 72 7.96 -3.14 5.84
N ASP A 73 8.29 -2.14 6.66
CA ASP A 73 9.65 -1.69 6.89
C ASP A 73 9.85 -1.52 8.40
N GLY A 74 10.46 -2.52 9.05
CA GLY A 74 10.54 -2.57 10.50
C GLY A 74 9.15 -2.56 11.13
N THR A 75 8.87 -1.58 11.97
CA THR A 75 7.56 -1.36 12.58
C THR A 75 6.64 -0.45 11.76
N GLY A 76 7.09 -0.01 10.60
CA GLY A 76 6.31 0.85 9.70
C GLY A 76 5.55 0.04 8.64
N ILE A 77 4.37 0.53 8.28
CA ILE A 77 3.64 0.04 7.12
C ILE A 77 3.93 1.00 5.97
N ARG A 78 4.62 0.48 4.94
CA ARG A 78 5.00 1.29 3.77
C ARG A 78 3.86 1.36 2.76
N GLU A 79 3.20 0.23 2.51
CA GLU A 79 2.10 0.12 1.55
C GLU A 79 1.10 -0.93 2.02
N LEU A 80 -0.17 -0.69 1.72
CA LEU A 80 -1.23 -1.68 1.89
C LEU A 80 -2.24 -1.45 0.77
N TYR A 81 -2.39 -2.44 -0.09
CA TYR A 81 -3.35 -2.37 -1.19
C TYR A 81 -4.13 -3.66 -1.33
N VAL A 82 -5.43 -3.52 -1.57
CA VAL A 82 -6.34 -4.61 -1.91
C VAL A 82 -6.89 -4.33 -3.30
N ASP A 83 -6.92 -5.34 -4.17
CA ASP A 83 -7.52 -5.22 -5.49
C ASP A 83 -8.96 -4.73 -5.34
N SER A 84 -9.33 -3.72 -6.14
CA SER A 84 -10.63 -3.05 -6.03
C SER A 84 -11.83 -4.00 -6.20
N PHE A 85 -11.65 -5.09 -6.94
CA PHE A 85 -12.70 -6.12 -7.09
C PHE A 85 -12.95 -6.92 -5.81
N PHE A 86 -12.04 -6.89 -4.85
CA PHE A 86 -12.09 -7.68 -3.62
C PHE A 86 -12.11 -6.83 -2.36
N GLU A 87 -12.36 -5.53 -2.50
CA GLU A 87 -12.54 -4.63 -1.36
C GLU A 87 -13.79 -4.99 -0.55
N ASN A 88 -13.82 -4.54 0.71
CA ASN A 88 -14.92 -4.75 1.65
C ASN A 88 -15.18 -6.23 2.00
N GLN A 89 -14.15 -7.06 1.87
CA GLN A 89 -14.18 -8.49 2.27
C GLN A 89 -13.29 -8.78 3.47
N GLY A 90 -12.78 -7.74 4.13
CA GLY A 90 -11.93 -7.88 5.31
C GLY A 90 -10.47 -8.19 5.04
N ILE A 91 -10.02 -8.19 3.78
CA ILE A 91 -8.63 -8.52 3.41
C ILE A 91 -7.65 -7.50 3.98
N GLY A 92 -7.93 -6.20 3.82
CA GLY A 92 -7.09 -5.14 4.38
C GLY A 92 -6.94 -5.25 5.89
N GLY A 93 -8.03 -5.54 6.59
CA GLY A 93 -8.02 -5.74 8.03
C GLY A 93 -7.17 -6.92 8.47
N LYS A 94 -7.26 -8.04 7.75
CA LYS A 94 -6.43 -9.23 8.03
C LYS A 94 -4.95 -8.94 7.83
N LEU A 95 -4.59 -8.17 6.82
CA LEU A 95 -3.20 -7.77 6.59
C LEU A 95 -2.68 -6.83 7.68
N VAL A 96 -3.49 -5.88 8.15
CA VAL A 96 -3.10 -4.99 9.25
C VAL A 96 -2.96 -5.77 10.56
N ASP A 97 -3.91 -6.65 10.89
CA ASP A 97 -3.83 -7.50 12.07
C ASP A 97 -2.55 -8.36 12.05
N PHE A 98 -2.24 -8.97 10.90
CA PHE A 98 -1.01 -9.72 10.71
C PHE A 98 0.24 -8.86 11.01
N ALA A 99 0.28 -7.64 10.48
CA ALA A 99 1.41 -6.74 10.68
C ALA A 99 1.56 -6.33 12.14
N ILE A 100 0.47 -6.04 12.83
CA ILE A 100 0.47 -5.69 14.26
C ILE A 100 0.93 -6.87 15.10
N GLU A 101 0.35 -8.04 14.88
CA GLU A 101 0.63 -9.24 15.67
C GLU A 101 2.04 -9.79 15.50
N ASN A 102 2.59 -9.73 14.28
CA ASN A 102 3.87 -10.35 13.96
C ASN A 102 5.05 -9.38 13.89
N TYR A 103 4.80 -8.09 13.65
CA TYR A 103 5.84 -7.10 13.43
C TYR A 103 5.71 -5.85 14.32
N ASN A 104 4.75 -5.84 15.24
CA ASN A 104 4.48 -4.69 16.10
C ASN A 104 4.30 -3.40 15.30
N SER A 105 3.68 -3.48 14.13
CA SER A 105 3.48 -2.32 13.26
C SER A 105 2.73 -1.22 13.98
N ASN A 106 3.29 -0.01 13.98
CA ASN A 106 2.81 1.09 14.83
C ASN A 106 2.80 2.45 14.17
N HIS A 107 3.25 2.59 12.93
CA HIS A 107 3.23 3.87 12.23
C HIS A 107 3.18 3.71 10.71
N LEU A 108 2.69 4.74 10.06
CA LEU A 108 2.63 4.84 8.60
C LEU A 108 2.49 6.28 8.16
N TRP A 109 2.76 6.52 6.88
CA TRP A 109 2.46 7.79 6.22
C TRP A 109 1.37 7.58 5.20
N VAL A 110 0.43 8.52 5.11
CA VAL A 110 -0.73 8.45 4.20
C VAL A 110 -1.02 9.83 3.64
N LEU A 111 -1.50 9.90 2.41
CA LEU A 111 -1.95 11.18 1.83
C LEU A 111 -3.02 11.81 2.72
N GLU A 112 -2.86 13.08 3.06
CA GLU A 112 -3.78 13.82 3.92
C GLU A 112 -5.21 13.77 3.40
N LYS A 113 -5.38 13.85 2.09
CA LYS A 113 -6.68 13.84 1.42
C LYS A 113 -7.27 12.45 1.23
N ASN A 114 -6.52 11.39 1.54
CA ASN A 114 -7.03 10.02 1.48
C ASN A 114 -7.83 9.68 2.74
N ILE A 115 -9.02 10.25 2.84
CA ILE A 115 -9.90 10.13 4.01
C ILE A 115 -10.31 8.67 4.24
N LYS A 116 -10.56 7.91 3.17
CA LYS A 116 -10.93 6.49 3.26
C LYS A 116 -9.85 5.68 3.97
N ALA A 117 -8.58 5.85 3.59
CA ALA A 117 -7.47 5.16 4.22
C ALA A 117 -7.28 5.61 5.68
N ARG A 118 -7.38 6.91 5.94
CA ARG A 118 -7.24 7.44 7.30
C ARG A 118 -8.31 6.88 8.24
N ARG A 119 -9.55 6.77 7.79
CA ARG A 119 -10.64 6.14 8.56
C ARG A 119 -10.39 4.65 8.76
N PHE A 120 -9.92 3.97 7.73
CA PHE A 120 -9.58 2.55 7.82
C PHE A 120 -8.52 2.31 8.91
N TYR A 121 -7.40 3.01 8.85
CA TYR A 121 -6.34 2.87 9.85
C TYR A 121 -6.77 3.33 11.24
N GLY A 122 -7.64 4.32 11.34
CA GLY A 122 -8.20 4.77 12.61
C GLY A 122 -8.92 3.67 13.39
N ARG A 123 -9.55 2.73 12.69
CA ARG A 123 -10.20 1.56 13.33
C ARG A 123 -9.20 0.61 13.98
N TYR A 124 -7.92 0.68 13.60
CA TYR A 124 -6.84 -0.12 14.18
C TYR A 124 -5.98 0.66 15.18
N GLY A 125 -6.44 1.85 15.57
CA GLY A 125 -5.78 2.68 16.57
C GLY A 125 -4.72 3.64 16.04
N PHE A 126 -4.56 3.75 14.72
CA PHE A 126 -3.63 4.70 14.11
C PHE A 126 -4.25 6.11 14.11
N ALA A 127 -3.60 7.05 14.78
CA ALA A 127 -4.07 8.42 14.90
C ALA A 127 -3.03 9.41 14.37
N ASP A 128 -3.51 10.55 13.88
CA ASP A 128 -2.67 11.64 13.36
C ASP A 128 -1.76 12.17 14.46
N THR A 129 -0.44 12.20 14.19
CA THR A 129 0.56 12.72 15.15
C THR A 129 0.76 14.23 15.02
N GLY A 130 0.22 14.86 13.97
CA GLY A 130 0.50 16.23 13.60
C GLY A 130 1.71 16.40 12.68
N ASN A 131 2.51 15.36 12.48
CA ASN A 131 3.64 15.41 11.56
C ASN A 131 3.15 15.32 10.11
N ARG A 132 3.66 16.23 9.27
CA ARG A 132 3.29 16.37 7.86
C ARG A 132 4.54 16.62 7.03
N ARG A 133 4.52 16.17 5.80
CA ARG A 133 5.52 16.54 4.79
C ARG A 133 4.91 16.44 3.39
N LEU A 134 5.53 17.09 2.42
CA LEU A 134 5.11 16.97 1.02
C LEU A 134 5.46 15.58 0.50
N GLU A 135 4.54 14.98 -0.28
CA GLU A 135 4.84 13.80 -1.07
C GLU A 135 5.79 14.18 -2.20
N ASN A 136 6.88 13.43 -2.37
CA ASN A 136 7.91 13.72 -3.35
C ASN A 136 7.33 13.88 -4.78
N GLY A 137 7.67 14.98 -5.42
CA GLY A 137 7.23 15.26 -6.79
C GLY A 137 5.79 15.75 -6.91
N THR A 138 5.14 16.10 -5.80
CA THR A 138 3.76 16.59 -5.78
C THR A 138 3.61 17.83 -4.91
N ALA A 139 2.45 18.49 -5.00
CA ALA A 139 2.03 19.58 -4.10
C ALA A 139 1.16 19.06 -2.95
N GLU A 140 1.03 17.75 -2.80
CA GLU A 140 0.16 17.12 -1.80
C GLU A 140 0.94 16.73 -0.55
N TYR A 141 0.28 16.83 0.61
CA TYR A 141 0.86 16.45 1.89
C TYR A 141 0.57 15.00 2.24
N ILE A 142 1.55 14.36 2.88
CA ILE A 142 1.32 13.12 3.64
C ILE A 142 1.36 13.44 5.12
N VAL A 143 0.61 12.68 5.89
CA VAL A 143 0.52 12.78 7.34
C VAL A 143 0.96 11.47 7.98
N GLU A 144 1.59 11.59 9.16
CA GLU A 144 2.00 10.41 9.93
C GLU A 144 0.87 9.98 10.87
N LEU A 145 0.54 8.69 10.82
CA LEU A 145 -0.38 8.06 11.75
C LEU A 145 0.41 7.09 12.65
N LYS A 146 0.11 7.10 13.93
CA LYS A 146 0.70 6.17 14.93
C LYS A 146 -0.37 5.55 15.82
N ARG A 147 -0.09 4.35 16.26
CA ARG A 147 -0.87 3.68 17.28
C ARG A 147 -0.03 3.37 18.53
#